data_df2c39a7600413d9622a7d67ab895178
#
_entry.id   df2c39a7600413d9622a7d67ab895178
#
_cell.length_a   1.000
_cell.length_b   1.000
_cell.length_c   1.000
_cell.angle_alpha   90.00
_cell.angle_beta   90.00
_cell.angle_gamma   90.00
#
_symmetry.space_group_name_H-M   'P 1'
#
loop_
_entity.id
_entity.type
_entity.pdbx_description
1 polymer ?
#
loop_
_entity_poly.entity_id
_entity_poly.type
_entity_poly.pdbx_seq_one_letter_code
_entity_poly.pdbx_strand_id
1 'polypeptide(L)'
;MSTPTRYAVKARLTPHSPPRFVENDAFAAFGARVIAAAGRRVAAGDVDGLPDLAGLAADVDTALATAVTGLRKAGYSWAEIAARLGISRQAAHQRWGHLEPGTPR
;
A
#
# COMPACT_ATOMS: atom_id res chain seq x y z
N MET A 1 6.04 -22.94 -9.36
CA MET A 1 5.82 -22.48 -9.24
C MET A 1 5.64 -21.69 -9.19
N SER A 2 5.40 -21.37 -9.06
CA SER A 2 5.09 -20.62 -9.03
C SER A 2 4.86 -19.78 -8.88
N THR A 3 4.47 -19.18 -8.76
CA THR A 3 4.00 -18.48 -8.73
C THR A 3 4.07 -17.56 -9.06
N PRO A 4 3.69 -17.02 -9.38
CA PRO A 4 3.59 -16.15 -9.73
C PRO A 4 3.50 -15.16 -9.63
N THR A 5 3.07 -14.69 -9.88
CA THR A 5 2.78 -13.97 -9.92
C THR A 5 2.49 -13.28 -9.78
N ARG A 6 1.87 -12.76 -9.71
CA ARG A 6 1.35 -12.28 -9.64
C ARG A 6 1.05 -11.76 -9.96
N TYR A 7 0.68 -11.82 -10.24
CA TYR A 7 0.18 -11.71 -10.46
C TYR A 7 -0.02 -11.54 -11.20
N ALA A 8 0.02 -11.13 -11.62
CA ALA A 8 -0.36 -11.24 -12.13
C ALA A 8 -0.81 -11.77 -12.28
N VAL A 9 -0.74 -11.64 -12.18
CA VAL A 9 -1.19 -12.33 -12.08
C VAL A 9 -1.86 -12.72 -11.56
N LYS A 10 -2.38 -12.00 -11.84
CA LYS A 10 -3.34 -12.31 -11.33
C LYS A 10 -3.68 -13.61 -11.36
N ALA A 11 -3.89 -14.15 -11.06
CA ALA A 11 -4.19 -15.34 -11.04
C ALA A 11 -3.68 -16.35 -11.72
N ARG A 12 -3.18 -16.78 -11.95
CA ARG A 12 -2.82 -17.74 -12.46
C ARG A 12 -2.67 -18.67 -11.74
N LEU A 13 -2.89 -18.86 -11.55
CA LEU A 13 -2.68 -19.59 -10.97
C LEU A 13 -2.75 -20.63 -10.43
N THR A 14 -2.60 -20.53 -9.86
CA THR A 14 -2.48 -21.75 -9.12
C THR A 14 -3.39 -21.79 -7.95
N PRO A 15 -3.74 -22.95 -7.45
CA PRO A 15 -4.56 -23.08 -6.25
C PRO A 15 -3.93 -22.46 -5.02
N HIS A 16 -2.68 -22.06 -5.13
CA HIS A 16 -1.96 -21.48 -4.00
C HIS A 16 -2.28 -20.03 -3.74
N SER A 17 -3.10 -19.41 -4.58
CA SER A 17 -3.44 -18.01 -4.41
C SER A 17 -3.97 -17.66 -3.04
N PRO A 18 -4.86 -18.46 -2.42
CA PRO A 18 -5.37 -18.13 -1.10
C PRO A 18 -4.29 -17.92 -0.04
N PRO A 19 -3.22 -18.73 0.01
CA PRO A 19 -2.15 -18.48 0.97
C PRO A 19 -1.53 -17.10 0.84
N ARG A 20 -1.48 -16.55 -0.36
CA ARG A 20 -0.92 -15.22 -0.56
C ARG A 20 -1.76 -14.16 0.12
N PHE A 21 -3.08 -14.28 0.05
CA PHE A 21 -3.95 -13.34 0.74
C PHE A 21 -3.78 -13.44 2.24
N VAL A 22 -3.64 -14.65 2.77
CA VAL A 22 -3.40 -14.84 4.18
C VAL A 22 -2.10 -14.17 4.59
N GLU A 23 -1.07 -14.34 3.79
CA GLU A 23 0.23 -13.74 4.06
C GLU A 23 0.15 -12.22 4.05
N ASN A 24 -0.61 -11.64 3.11
CA ASN A 24 -0.76 -10.19 3.04
C ASN A 24 -1.47 -9.65 4.26
N ASP A 25 -2.53 -10.33 4.70
CA ASP A 25 -3.26 -9.92 5.89
C ASP A 25 -2.38 -10.00 7.13
N ALA A 26 -1.62 -11.08 7.24
CA ALA A 26 -0.72 -11.26 8.38
C ALA A 26 0.36 -10.19 8.39
N PHE A 27 0.89 -9.86 7.22
CA PHE A 27 1.93 -8.86 7.09
C PHE A 27 1.40 -7.48 7.47
N ALA A 28 0.20 -7.13 6.99
CA ALA A 28 -0.42 -5.86 7.33
C ALA A 28 -0.69 -5.76 8.83
N ALA A 29 -1.17 -6.84 9.43
CA ALA A 29 -1.44 -6.87 10.87
C ALA A 29 -0.16 -6.67 11.67
N PHE A 30 0.92 -7.31 11.24
CA PHE A 30 2.22 -7.14 11.88
C PHE A 30 2.66 -5.69 11.82
N GLY A 31 2.58 -5.07 10.64
CA GLY A 31 2.94 -3.66 10.47
C GLY A 31 2.13 -2.75 11.37
N ALA A 32 0.82 -3.00 11.44
CA ALA A 32 -0.05 -2.20 12.29
C ALA A 32 0.34 -2.31 13.75
N ARG A 33 0.70 -3.51 14.21
CA ARG A 33 1.13 -3.71 15.59
C ARG A 33 2.41 -2.95 15.91
N VAL A 34 3.36 -2.96 14.98
CA VAL A 34 4.62 -2.24 15.15
C VAL A 34 4.37 -0.74 15.27
N ILE A 35 3.53 -0.21 14.39
CA ILE A 35 3.22 1.21 14.40
C ILE A 35 2.50 1.60 15.70
N ALA A 36 1.54 0.80 16.12
CA ALA A 36 0.82 1.06 17.37
C ALA A 36 1.76 1.03 18.57
N ALA A 37 2.69 0.08 18.59
CA ALA A 37 3.66 -0.01 19.66
C ALA A 37 4.56 1.23 19.70
N ALA A 38 4.97 1.72 18.54
CA ALA A 38 5.77 2.94 18.48
C ALA A 38 4.99 4.12 19.06
N GLY A 39 3.71 4.23 18.74
CA GLY A 39 2.87 5.29 19.30
C GLY A 39 2.77 5.21 20.82
N ARG A 40 2.61 4.01 21.34
CA ARG A 40 2.52 3.83 22.80
C ARG A 40 3.82 4.21 23.51
N ARG A 41 4.96 3.90 22.90
CA ARG A 41 6.25 4.24 23.49
C ARG A 41 6.46 5.75 23.55
N VAL A 42 6.10 6.45 22.48
CA VAL A 42 6.19 7.90 22.47
C VAL A 42 5.24 8.47 23.52
N ALA A 43 4.01 7.96 23.58
CA ALA A 43 3.01 8.45 24.54
C ALA A 43 3.45 8.23 25.97
N ALA A 44 4.26 7.21 26.23
CA ALA A 44 4.77 6.92 27.57
C ALA A 44 5.96 7.78 27.96
N GLY A 45 6.44 8.65 27.07
CA GLY A 45 7.47 9.61 27.41
C GLY A 45 8.69 9.60 26.50
N ASP A 46 8.72 8.74 25.50
CA ASP A 46 9.84 8.69 24.55
C ASP A 46 9.66 9.79 23.50
N VAL A 47 9.84 11.03 23.92
CA VAL A 47 9.59 12.19 23.06
C VAL A 47 10.53 12.20 21.85
N ASP A 48 11.73 11.64 22.01
CA ASP A 48 12.69 11.60 20.91
C ASP A 48 12.28 10.63 19.81
N GLY A 49 11.36 9.71 20.10
CA GLY A 49 10.82 8.81 19.10
C GLY A 49 9.75 9.43 18.22
N LEU A 50 9.29 10.63 18.57
CA LEU A 50 8.22 11.26 17.81
C LEU A 50 8.59 11.55 16.35
N PRO A 51 9.78 12.11 16.06
CA PRO A 51 10.17 12.30 14.66
C PRO A 51 10.25 10.99 13.89
N ASP A 52 10.69 9.92 14.53
CA ASP A 52 10.74 8.61 13.86
C ASP A 52 9.36 8.12 13.52
N LEU A 53 8.41 8.28 14.44
CA LEU A 53 7.02 7.88 14.17
C LEU A 53 6.43 8.70 13.03
N ALA A 54 6.68 10.01 13.03
CA ALA A 54 6.22 10.87 11.94
C ALA A 54 6.84 10.45 10.62
N GLY A 55 8.11 10.02 10.65
CA GLY A 55 8.79 9.52 9.47
C GLY A 55 8.13 8.27 8.89
N LEU A 56 7.61 7.40 9.76
CA LEU A 56 6.89 6.21 9.29
C LEU A 56 5.63 6.60 8.50
N ALA A 57 4.95 7.65 8.91
CA ALA A 57 3.77 8.12 8.17
C ALA A 57 4.16 8.55 6.76
N ALA A 58 5.28 9.28 6.64
CA ALA A 58 5.78 9.70 5.33
C ALA A 58 6.20 8.48 4.50
N ASP A 59 6.80 7.48 5.13
CA ASP A 59 7.20 6.26 4.44
C ASP A 59 5.99 5.51 3.88
N VAL A 60 4.89 5.49 4.62
CA VAL A 60 3.65 4.86 4.16
C VAL A 60 3.12 5.61 2.93
N ASP A 61 3.13 6.94 2.97
CA ASP A 61 2.67 7.72 1.82
C ASP A 61 3.52 7.43 0.58
N THR A 62 4.83 7.33 0.76
CA THR A 62 5.73 6.99 -0.34
C THR A 62 5.43 5.59 -0.88
N ALA A 63 5.20 4.64 0.02
CA ALA A 63 4.88 3.27 -0.37
C ALA A 63 3.57 3.21 -1.15
N LEU A 64 2.57 4.00 -0.73
CA LEU A 64 1.30 4.06 -1.46
C LEU A 64 1.49 4.60 -2.87
N ALA A 65 2.28 5.65 -3.02
CA ALA A 65 2.56 6.21 -4.34
C ALA A 65 3.25 5.18 -5.23
N THR A 66 4.22 4.46 -4.68
CA THR A 66 4.91 3.40 -5.41
C THR A 66 3.93 2.31 -5.83
N ALA A 67 3.07 1.89 -4.92
CA ALA A 67 2.12 0.84 -5.19
C ALA A 67 1.13 1.25 -6.28
N VAL A 68 0.56 2.45 -6.17
CA VAL A 68 -0.41 2.93 -7.16
C VAL A 68 0.24 3.06 -8.53
N THR A 69 1.44 3.62 -8.58
CA THR A 69 2.16 3.76 -9.85
C THR A 69 2.40 2.40 -10.50
N GLY A 70 2.81 1.43 -9.70
CA GLY A 70 3.03 0.08 -10.20
C GLY A 70 1.76 -0.58 -10.73
N LEU A 71 0.65 -0.40 -10.00
CA LEU A 71 -0.62 -0.95 -10.42
C LEU A 71 -1.09 -0.31 -11.73
N ARG A 72 -0.93 1.00 -11.87
CA ARG A 72 -1.29 1.67 -13.12
C ARG A 72 -0.47 1.12 -14.29
N LYS A 73 0.82 0.92 -14.08
CA LYS A 73 1.68 0.34 -15.13
C LYS A 73 1.25 -1.08 -15.49
N ALA A 74 0.72 -1.80 -14.51
CA ALA A 74 0.26 -3.17 -14.74
C ALA A 74 -1.13 -3.21 -15.40
N GLY A 75 -1.77 -2.06 -15.61
CA GLY A 75 -3.03 -1.98 -16.33
C GLY A 75 -4.25 -1.81 -15.46
N TYR A 76 -4.10 -1.68 -14.17
CA TYR A 76 -5.26 -1.45 -13.29
C TYR A 76 -5.80 -0.04 -13.49
N SER A 77 -7.12 0.06 -13.57
CA SER A 77 -7.78 1.36 -13.76
C SER A 77 -7.84 2.14 -12.45
N TRP A 78 -8.04 3.44 -12.58
CA TRP A 78 -8.27 4.27 -11.39
C TRP A 78 -9.48 3.79 -10.60
N ALA A 79 -10.52 3.32 -11.29
CA ALA A 79 -11.71 2.81 -10.60
C ALA A 79 -11.39 1.56 -9.78
N GLU A 80 -10.57 0.66 -10.33
CA GLU A 80 -10.18 -0.54 -9.60
C GLU A 80 -9.35 -0.22 -8.37
N ILE A 81 -8.42 0.71 -8.51
CA ILE A 81 -7.57 1.12 -7.40
C ILE A 81 -8.40 1.81 -6.32
N ALA A 82 -9.25 2.75 -6.74
CA ALA A 82 -10.10 3.49 -5.81
C ALA A 82 -11.01 2.55 -5.03
N ALA A 83 -11.56 1.54 -5.70
CA ALA A 83 -12.45 0.59 -5.05
C ALA A 83 -11.75 -0.14 -3.90
N ARG A 84 -10.48 -0.50 -4.09
CA ARG A 84 -9.71 -1.17 -3.04
C ARG A 84 -9.44 -0.26 -1.85
N LEU A 85 -9.35 1.05 -2.10
CA LEU A 85 -9.06 2.02 -1.05
C LEU A 85 -10.31 2.58 -0.40
N GLY A 86 -11.48 2.29 -0.96
CA GLY A 86 -12.73 2.82 -0.42
C GLY A 86 -12.92 4.30 -0.70
N ILE A 87 -12.34 4.81 -1.77
CA ILE A 87 -12.47 6.22 -2.15
C ILE A 87 -13.02 6.28 -3.57
N SER A 88 -13.39 7.49 -4.00
CA SER A 88 -13.89 7.67 -5.36
C SER A 88 -12.74 7.62 -6.36
N ARG A 89 -13.09 7.28 -7.60
CA ARG A 89 -12.14 7.29 -8.70
C ARG A 89 -11.49 8.67 -8.85
N GLN A 90 -12.32 9.71 -8.73
CA GLN A 90 -11.82 11.08 -8.83
C GLN A 90 -10.81 11.40 -7.75
N ALA A 91 -11.10 10.99 -6.51
CA ALA A 91 -10.19 11.24 -5.39
C ALA A 91 -8.85 10.54 -5.61
N ALA A 92 -8.88 9.29 -6.08
CA ALA A 92 -7.65 8.56 -6.36
C ALA A 92 -6.83 9.25 -7.44
N HIS A 93 -7.50 9.67 -8.51
CA HIS A 93 -6.81 10.36 -9.60
C HIS A 93 -6.24 11.70 -9.14
N GLN A 94 -6.97 12.44 -8.33
CA GLN A 94 -6.48 13.71 -7.80
C GLN A 94 -5.22 13.50 -6.96
N ARG A 95 -5.20 12.44 -6.17
CA ARG A 95 -4.08 12.21 -5.26
C ARG A 95 -2.82 11.72 -5.99
N TRP A 96 -2.98 10.83 -6.96
CA TRP A 96 -1.81 10.18 -7.58
C TRP A 96 -1.71 10.36 -9.08
N GLY A 97 -2.68 10.99 -9.73
CA GLY A 97 -2.69 11.12 -11.18
C GLY A 97 -1.47 11.84 -11.74
N HIS A 98 -0.95 12.80 -10.97
CA HIS A 98 0.21 13.58 -11.39
C HIS A 98 1.47 12.74 -11.49
N LEU A 99 1.46 11.54 -10.93
CA LEU A 99 2.61 10.64 -10.97
C LEU A 99 2.68 9.82 -12.25
N GLU A 100 1.61 9.83 -13.06
CA GLU A 100 1.61 9.07 -14.31
C GLU A 100 2.52 9.72 -15.33
N PRO A 101 3.30 8.90 -16.08
CA PRO A 101 4.15 9.44 -17.13
C PRO A 101 3.31 10.20 -18.14
N GLY A 102 3.77 11.36 -18.52
CA GLY A 102 3.10 12.16 -19.53
C GLY A 102 1.96 13.02 -19.04
N THR A 103 1.63 12.94 -17.75
CA THR A 103 0.57 13.76 -17.20
C THR A 103 1.05 15.20 -17.02
N PRO A 104 0.33 16.18 -17.59
CA PRO A 104 0.73 17.58 -17.41
C PRO A 104 0.64 18.02 -15.97
N ARG A 105 1.49 18.98 -15.63
CA ARG A 105 1.50 19.53 -14.27
C ARG A 105 0.63 20.80 -14.18
#